data_bfe12e7965f641c5df6e4a601a89e38c
#
_entry.id   bfe12e7965f641c5df6e4a601a89e38c
#
_cell.length_a   1.000
_cell.length_b   1.000
_cell.length_c   1.000
_cell.angle_alpha   90.00
_cell.angle_beta   90.00
_cell.angle_gamma   90.00
#
_symmetry.space_group_name_H-M   'P 1'
#
loop_
_entity.id
_entity.type
_entity.pdbx_description
1 polymer ?
#
loop_
_entity_poly.entity_id
_entity_poly.type
_entity_poly.pdbx_seq_one_letter_code
_entity_poly.pdbx_strand_id
1 'polypeptide(L)'
;VLLKGDSIVAVVDDAQLRDYAPKQTIRLPGKYLMPGLWDTHVHFGGGPELIDENKQLLPLYLAHGITTVRDCSGDLPDTVLAWRRQINAGQLEGPTIFTSGAKLEGIKPLWKGTIEVGTPQEVTRALDGLQAQQVDFVKITENTLKPELYLEALRQARERGMRTSGHIPVQLTLEQMADAGLGTIEHQSYLLRATTPREQELTDKVAAGTMTGKEAMRESLQSYDEPTARKAFSYLAARGTAIVPTLWGSRVTAYLDREDHTHDPALQYIGKGLRATYDWRVQRAAKDGPEAIAQRHAQFEQSAKLLPILQQQGVSIIAGTDAGFLNSFDYPGQALHDEIGLYVQYGLTPQQALQSAVINGPRFLGKLDRYGSVAAGKAADLLVLDANPLQ
;
A
#
# COMPACT_ATOMS: atom_id res chain seq x y z
N VAL A 1 20.63 -11.24 20.70
CA VAL A 1 19.52 -11.92 20.00
C VAL A 1 20.03 -13.26 19.48
N LEU A 2 19.30 -14.33 19.79
CA LEU A 2 19.62 -15.68 19.35
C LEU A 2 18.66 -16.12 18.26
N LEU A 3 19.23 -16.62 17.14
CA LEU A 3 18.48 -17.05 15.97
C LEU A 3 18.62 -18.56 15.76
N LYS A 4 17.56 -19.19 15.28
CA LYS A 4 17.57 -20.58 14.82
C LYS A 4 16.73 -20.67 13.54
N GLY A 5 17.40 -20.92 12.41
CA GLY A 5 16.76 -20.82 11.11
C GLY A 5 16.24 -19.41 10.86
N ASP A 6 14.96 -19.30 10.54
CA ASP A 6 14.25 -18.07 10.23
C ASP A 6 13.54 -17.44 11.46
N SER A 7 13.88 -17.86 12.67
CA SER A 7 13.16 -17.46 13.87
C SER A 7 14.09 -16.93 14.97
N ILE A 8 13.60 -15.94 15.71
CA ILE A 8 14.23 -15.46 16.94
C ILE A 8 13.84 -16.41 18.06
N VAL A 9 14.82 -17.06 18.69
CA VAL A 9 14.57 -17.99 19.80
C VAL A 9 14.65 -17.32 21.17
N ALA A 10 15.49 -16.29 21.30
CA ALA A 10 15.59 -15.51 22.54
C ALA A 10 16.19 -14.12 22.30
N VAL A 11 15.84 -13.20 23.18
CA VAL A 11 16.52 -11.91 23.37
C VAL A 11 17.01 -11.91 24.81
N VAL A 12 18.31 -11.91 25.02
CA VAL A 12 18.97 -12.13 26.31
C VAL A 12 20.07 -11.12 26.53
N ASP A 13 20.44 -10.89 27.78
CA ASP A 13 21.59 -10.12 28.17
C ASP A 13 22.89 -10.93 27.99
N ASP A 14 24.05 -10.26 27.90
CA ASP A 14 25.37 -10.89 27.74
C ASP A 14 25.65 -11.92 28.84
N ALA A 15 25.18 -11.68 30.07
CA ALA A 15 25.39 -12.62 31.19
C ALA A 15 24.67 -13.96 30.97
N GLN A 16 23.52 -13.94 30.29
CA GLN A 16 22.74 -15.14 29.99
C GLN A 16 23.23 -15.88 28.73
N LEU A 17 24.06 -15.21 27.92
CA LEU A 17 24.57 -15.80 26.68
C LEU A 17 25.37 -17.09 26.90
N ARG A 18 25.97 -17.26 28.08
CA ARG A 18 26.72 -18.49 28.48
C ARG A 18 25.84 -19.75 28.56
N ASP A 19 24.53 -19.57 28.68
CA ASP A 19 23.56 -20.68 28.76
C ASP A 19 23.26 -21.26 27.36
N TYR A 20 23.80 -20.62 26.33
CA TYR A 20 23.63 -21.01 24.94
C TYR A 20 24.96 -21.34 24.28
N ALA A 21 24.95 -22.23 23.30
CA ALA A 21 26.14 -22.62 22.52
C ALA A 21 25.90 -22.23 21.02
N PRO A 22 26.06 -20.95 20.66
CA PRO A 22 25.81 -20.53 19.27
C PRO A 22 26.93 -21.10 18.36
N LYS A 23 26.50 -21.58 17.17
CA LYS A 23 27.47 -22.02 16.14
C LYS A 23 28.26 -20.84 15.56
N GLN A 24 27.66 -19.67 15.52
CA GLN A 24 28.24 -18.44 15.00
C GLN A 24 27.82 -17.26 15.87
N THR A 25 28.72 -16.33 16.09
CA THR A 25 28.44 -15.07 16.80
C THR A 25 28.87 -13.90 15.94
N ILE A 26 27.94 -12.96 15.72
CA ILE A 26 28.18 -11.68 15.03
C ILE A 26 28.18 -10.60 16.10
N ARG A 27 29.30 -9.88 16.23
CA ARG A 27 29.45 -8.76 17.18
C ARG A 27 29.16 -7.44 16.47
N LEU A 28 28.19 -6.68 16.98
CA LEU A 28 27.69 -5.44 16.38
C LEU A 28 27.69 -4.30 17.42
N PRO A 29 28.87 -3.92 17.97
CA PRO A 29 28.93 -2.89 19.00
C PRO A 29 28.45 -1.55 18.46
N GLY A 30 27.60 -0.87 19.24
CA GLY A 30 27.07 0.45 18.90
C GLY A 30 26.03 0.46 17.76
N LYS A 31 25.57 -0.71 17.30
CA LYS A 31 24.53 -0.82 16.27
C LYS A 31 23.15 -0.99 16.91
N TYR A 32 22.14 -0.66 16.13
CA TYR A 32 20.73 -0.81 16.47
C TYR A 32 20.14 -1.96 15.68
N LEU A 33 19.23 -2.69 16.31
CA LEU A 33 18.54 -3.81 15.68
C LEU A 33 17.04 -3.56 15.67
N MET A 34 16.41 -3.73 14.52
CA MET A 34 14.97 -3.62 14.36
C MET A 34 14.43 -4.70 13.43
N PRO A 35 13.10 -4.95 13.42
CA PRO A 35 12.49 -5.79 12.41
C PRO A 35 12.63 -5.18 11.02
N GLY A 36 12.61 -6.04 9.99
CA GLY A 36 12.57 -5.59 8.59
C GLY A 36 11.35 -4.75 8.27
N LEU A 37 11.50 -3.86 7.29
CA LEU A 37 10.44 -2.97 6.81
C LEU A 37 9.42 -3.75 5.97
N TRP A 38 8.20 -3.24 5.96
CA TRP A 38 7.08 -3.70 5.14
C TRP A 38 6.66 -2.61 4.16
N ASP A 39 6.68 -2.92 2.86
CA ASP A 39 6.00 -2.12 1.84
C ASP A 39 4.65 -2.79 1.53
N THR A 40 3.57 -2.16 1.98
CA THR A 40 2.26 -2.80 1.92
C THR A 40 1.44 -2.44 0.69
N HIS A 41 2.06 -1.79 -0.29
CA HIS A 41 1.40 -1.52 -1.56
C HIS A 41 2.42 -1.50 -2.69
N VAL A 42 2.58 -2.63 -3.36
CA VAL A 42 3.44 -2.77 -4.53
C VAL A 42 2.69 -3.46 -5.66
N HIS A 43 3.23 -3.36 -6.88
CA HIS A 43 2.67 -3.98 -8.07
C HIS A 43 3.73 -4.68 -8.90
N PHE A 44 3.46 -5.91 -9.30
CA PHE A 44 4.24 -6.65 -10.28
C PHE A 44 3.43 -6.81 -11.56
N GLY A 45 3.95 -6.33 -12.71
CA GLY A 45 3.17 -6.35 -13.94
C GLY A 45 3.89 -5.72 -15.13
N GLY A 46 3.09 -5.40 -16.15
CA GLY A 46 3.54 -4.85 -17.43
C GLY A 46 3.57 -5.87 -18.55
N GLY A 47 2.97 -7.04 -18.34
CA GLY A 47 2.89 -8.14 -19.30
C GLY A 47 3.87 -9.29 -19.02
N PRO A 48 3.59 -10.47 -19.61
CA PRO A 48 4.41 -11.66 -19.42
C PRO A 48 5.85 -11.50 -19.89
N GLU A 49 6.12 -10.61 -20.81
CA GLU A 49 7.46 -10.27 -21.31
C GLU A 49 8.33 -9.55 -20.27
N LEU A 50 7.73 -8.99 -19.22
CA LEU A 50 8.44 -8.29 -18.13
C LEU A 50 8.59 -9.12 -16.85
N ILE A 51 8.25 -10.41 -16.88
CA ILE A 51 8.36 -11.30 -15.71
C ILE A 51 9.77 -11.29 -15.12
N ASP A 52 10.80 -11.41 -15.96
CA ASP A 52 12.19 -11.43 -15.48
C ASP A 52 12.64 -10.08 -14.93
N GLU A 53 12.22 -8.97 -15.52
CA GLU A 53 12.50 -7.63 -15.01
C GLU A 53 11.81 -7.39 -13.64
N ASN A 54 10.55 -7.81 -13.49
CA ASN A 54 9.85 -7.77 -12.21
C ASN A 54 10.52 -8.66 -11.15
N LYS A 55 11.00 -9.86 -11.55
CA LYS A 55 11.71 -10.76 -10.66
C LYS A 55 13.01 -10.14 -10.12
N GLN A 56 13.70 -9.36 -10.94
CA GLN A 56 14.92 -8.64 -10.54
C GLN A 56 14.67 -7.54 -9.49
N LEU A 57 13.42 -7.09 -9.30
CA LEU A 57 13.07 -6.15 -8.24
C LEU A 57 13.05 -6.79 -6.85
N LEU A 58 12.87 -8.12 -6.75
CA LEU A 58 12.78 -8.81 -5.46
C LEU A 58 14.03 -8.60 -4.57
N PRO A 59 15.28 -8.82 -5.05
CA PRO A 59 16.46 -8.54 -4.26
C PRO A 59 16.65 -7.03 -3.98
N LEU A 60 16.10 -6.14 -4.82
CA LEU A 60 16.19 -4.70 -4.61
C LEU A 60 15.41 -4.27 -3.35
N TYR A 61 14.23 -4.86 -3.09
CA TYR A 61 13.53 -4.64 -1.83
C TYR A 61 14.39 -5.02 -0.62
N LEU A 62 15.01 -6.20 -0.66
CA LEU A 62 15.90 -6.67 0.43
C LEU A 62 17.11 -5.73 0.63
N ALA A 63 17.70 -5.23 -0.46
CA ALA A 63 18.83 -4.29 -0.40
C ALA A 63 18.44 -2.96 0.28
N HIS A 64 17.16 -2.60 0.26
CA HIS A 64 16.60 -1.45 0.98
C HIS A 64 16.03 -1.80 2.37
N GLY A 65 16.28 -3.01 2.88
CA GLY A 65 15.79 -3.44 4.19
C GLY A 65 14.29 -3.77 4.25
N ILE A 66 13.65 -3.91 3.09
CA ILE A 66 12.25 -4.29 2.99
C ILE A 66 12.17 -5.80 2.89
N THR A 67 11.84 -6.44 4.01
CA THR A 67 11.79 -7.91 4.12
C THR A 67 10.43 -8.49 3.79
N THR A 68 9.42 -7.65 3.64
CA THR A 68 8.06 -8.06 3.31
C THR A 68 7.40 -7.04 2.38
N VAL A 69 6.70 -7.56 1.36
CA VAL A 69 5.87 -6.75 0.47
C VAL A 69 4.43 -7.27 0.43
N ARG A 70 3.46 -6.37 0.26
CA ARG A 70 2.07 -6.69 -0.04
C ARG A 70 1.76 -6.29 -1.47
N ASP A 71 1.68 -7.28 -2.35
CA ASP A 71 1.29 -7.08 -3.75
C ASP A 71 -0.21 -6.82 -3.85
N CYS A 72 -0.55 -5.63 -4.34
CA CYS A 72 -1.93 -5.16 -4.51
C CYS A 72 -2.48 -5.44 -5.92
N SER A 73 -1.98 -6.50 -6.55
CA SER A 73 -2.31 -6.97 -7.88
C SER A 73 -1.74 -6.12 -9.02
N GLY A 74 -1.05 -6.78 -9.91
CA GLY A 74 -0.76 -6.32 -11.27
C GLY A 74 -1.45 -7.22 -12.28
N ASP A 75 -0.84 -7.39 -13.45
CA ASP A 75 -1.32 -8.30 -14.49
C ASP A 75 -0.56 -9.64 -14.55
N LEU A 76 0.19 -9.95 -13.48
CA LEU A 76 0.96 -11.20 -13.32
C LEU A 76 0.55 -12.01 -12.07
N PRO A 77 -0.75 -12.17 -11.72
CA PRO A 77 -1.17 -12.74 -10.43
C PRO A 77 -0.65 -14.17 -10.21
N ASP A 78 -0.69 -15.05 -11.21
CA ASP A 78 -0.22 -16.43 -11.09
C ASP A 78 1.31 -16.51 -10.88
N THR A 79 2.05 -15.59 -11.51
CA THR A 79 3.50 -15.47 -11.35
C THR A 79 3.86 -15.06 -9.93
N VAL A 80 3.17 -14.06 -9.38
CA VAL A 80 3.38 -13.59 -8.00
C VAL A 80 3.06 -14.71 -6.99
N LEU A 81 1.96 -15.44 -7.19
CA LEU A 81 1.63 -16.62 -6.39
C LEU A 81 2.72 -17.72 -6.48
N ALA A 82 3.32 -17.90 -7.65
CA ALA A 82 4.44 -18.83 -7.82
C ALA A 82 5.70 -18.33 -7.09
N TRP A 83 6.06 -17.05 -7.19
CA TRP A 83 7.19 -16.48 -6.45
C TRP A 83 7.00 -16.57 -4.95
N ARG A 84 5.80 -16.29 -4.42
CA ARG A 84 5.48 -16.48 -3.01
C ARG A 84 5.80 -17.90 -2.53
N ARG A 85 5.38 -18.92 -3.30
CA ARG A 85 5.70 -20.32 -2.98
C ARG A 85 7.20 -20.63 -3.01
N GLN A 86 7.90 -20.13 -4.04
CA GLN A 86 9.35 -20.34 -4.20
C GLN A 86 10.16 -19.66 -3.08
N ILE A 87 9.79 -18.44 -2.70
CA ILE A 87 10.44 -17.70 -1.60
C ILE A 87 10.21 -18.44 -0.28
N ASN A 88 8.97 -18.85 0.01
CA ASN A 88 8.64 -19.60 1.22
C ASN A 88 9.35 -20.97 1.30
N ALA A 89 9.70 -21.55 0.15
CA ALA A 89 10.47 -22.80 0.06
C ALA A 89 12.00 -22.58 0.02
N GLY A 90 12.48 -21.33 0.10
CA GLY A 90 13.90 -21.00 -0.02
C GLY A 90 14.52 -21.24 -1.40
N GLN A 91 13.70 -21.32 -2.45
CA GLN A 91 14.11 -21.56 -3.84
C GLN A 91 14.31 -20.27 -4.63
N LEU A 92 13.79 -19.15 -4.14
CA LEU A 92 13.93 -17.83 -4.73
C LEU A 92 14.27 -16.84 -3.61
N GLU A 93 15.29 -16.01 -3.83
CA GLU A 93 15.62 -14.92 -2.93
C GLU A 93 14.69 -13.73 -3.18
N GLY A 94 14.12 -13.21 -2.11
CA GLY A 94 13.18 -12.08 -2.17
C GLY A 94 12.51 -11.83 -0.82
N PRO A 95 11.77 -10.72 -0.70
CA PRO A 95 10.97 -10.43 0.48
C PRO A 95 9.83 -11.45 0.63
N THR A 96 9.33 -11.65 1.82
CA THR A 96 8.05 -12.35 2.04
C THR A 96 6.95 -11.62 1.25
N ILE A 97 6.17 -12.37 0.45
CA ILE A 97 5.10 -11.80 -0.37
C ILE A 97 3.74 -12.17 0.22
N PHE A 98 2.95 -11.16 0.58
CA PHE A 98 1.51 -11.26 0.75
C PHE A 98 0.84 -10.71 -0.50
N THR A 99 -0.19 -11.37 -1.03
CA THR A 99 -0.80 -10.97 -2.31
C THR A 99 -2.31 -11.13 -2.31
N SER A 100 -2.99 -10.27 -3.05
CA SER A 100 -4.42 -10.41 -3.35
C SER A 100 -4.71 -11.40 -4.48
N GLY A 101 -3.67 -11.90 -5.17
CA GLY A 101 -3.91 -12.51 -6.47
C GLY A 101 -4.48 -11.48 -7.46
N ALA A 102 -5.39 -11.90 -8.32
CA ALA A 102 -6.09 -10.98 -9.22
C ALA A 102 -7.11 -10.12 -8.46
N LYS A 103 -7.16 -8.82 -8.78
CA LYS A 103 -8.14 -7.89 -8.20
C LYS A 103 -9.52 -8.02 -8.86
N LEU A 104 -10.58 -7.67 -8.12
CA LEU A 104 -11.93 -7.56 -8.65
C LEU A 104 -12.15 -6.20 -9.29
N GLU A 105 -12.79 -6.21 -10.46
CA GLU A 105 -13.18 -5.01 -11.19
C GLU A 105 -14.49 -5.29 -11.96
N GLY A 106 -15.15 -4.23 -12.46
CA GLY A 106 -16.32 -4.37 -13.32
C GLY A 106 -15.96 -4.86 -14.73
N ILE A 107 -17.01 -5.01 -15.56
CA ILE A 107 -16.88 -5.47 -16.95
C ILE A 107 -16.11 -4.45 -17.80
N LYS A 108 -15.20 -4.93 -18.64
CA LYS A 108 -14.28 -4.12 -19.47
C LYS A 108 -13.40 -3.19 -18.62
N PRO A 109 -12.60 -3.75 -17.74
CA PRO A 109 -11.78 -3.00 -16.82
C PRO A 109 -10.71 -2.17 -17.54
N LEU A 110 -10.26 -1.10 -16.88
CA LEU A 110 -9.10 -0.32 -17.33
C LEU A 110 -7.81 -1.14 -17.27
N TRP A 111 -7.68 -1.98 -16.24
CA TRP A 111 -6.47 -2.73 -15.93
C TRP A 111 -6.58 -4.18 -16.39
N LYS A 112 -5.49 -4.70 -16.97
CA LYS A 112 -5.37 -6.12 -17.30
C LYS A 112 -5.18 -6.97 -16.03
N GLY A 113 -5.34 -8.29 -16.14
CA GLY A 113 -5.12 -9.23 -15.03
C GLY A 113 -6.16 -9.16 -13.92
N THR A 114 -7.36 -8.64 -14.20
CA THR A 114 -8.46 -8.50 -13.25
C THR A 114 -9.48 -9.62 -13.40
N ILE A 115 -10.23 -9.89 -12.34
CA ILE A 115 -11.44 -10.71 -12.39
C ILE A 115 -12.62 -9.79 -12.64
N GLU A 116 -13.24 -9.93 -13.82
CA GLU A 116 -14.41 -9.15 -14.19
C GLU A 116 -15.68 -9.69 -13.53
N VAL A 117 -16.44 -8.80 -12.88
CA VAL A 117 -17.72 -9.16 -12.27
C VAL A 117 -18.81 -8.16 -12.66
N GLY A 118 -19.94 -8.66 -13.12
CA GLY A 118 -21.13 -7.88 -13.51
C GLY A 118 -22.40 -8.29 -12.76
N THR A 119 -22.33 -9.35 -11.93
CA THR A 119 -23.44 -9.90 -11.15
C THR A 119 -22.98 -10.34 -9.76
N PRO A 120 -23.90 -10.41 -8.76
CA PRO A 120 -23.57 -10.95 -7.42
C PRO A 120 -23.04 -12.39 -7.46
N GLN A 121 -23.53 -13.22 -8.38
CA GLN A 121 -23.08 -14.61 -8.54
C GLN A 121 -21.65 -14.68 -9.08
N GLU A 122 -21.23 -13.73 -9.93
CA GLU A 122 -19.85 -13.62 -10.39
C GLU A 122 -18.92 -13.17 -9.27
N VAL A 123 -19.38 -12.24 -8.40
CA VAL A 123 -18.66 -11.88 -7.18
C VAL A 123 -18.43 -13.12 -6.30
N THR A 124 -19.47 -13.94 -6.11
CA THR A 124 -19.35 -15.20 -5.35
C THR A 124 -18.27 -16.11 -5.92
N ARG A 125 -18.33 -16.39 -7.24
CA ARG A 125 -17.33 -17.25 -7.91
C ARG A 125 -15.91 -16.68 -7.85
N ALA A 126 -15.78 -15.36 -7.98
CA ALA A 126 -14.48 -14.68 -7.88
C ALA A 126 -13.88 -14.88 -6.48
N LEU A 127 -14.65 -14.64 -5.41
CA LEU A 127 -14.19 -14.81 -4.04
C LEU A 127 -13.88 -16.27 -3.70
N ASP A 128 -14.68 -17.23 -4.18
CA ASP A 128 -14.40 -18.65 -4.02
C ASP A 128 -13.08 -19.05 -4.69
N GLY A 129 -12.80 -18.53 -5.90
CA GLY A 129 -11.55 -18.73 -6.61
C GLY A 129 -10.35 -18.15 -5.87
N LEU A 130 -10.46 -16.92 -5.37
CA LEU A 130 -9.40 -16.26 -4.58
C LEU A 130 -9.14 -17.01 -3.26
N GLN A 131 -10.18 -17.49 -2.60
CA GLN A 131 -10.04 -18.30 -1.38
C GLN A 131 -9.35 -19.64 -1.67
N ALA A 132 -9.65 -20.29 -2.79
CA ALA A 132 -8.98 -21.52 -3.20
C ALA A 132 -7.50 -21.29 -3.53
N GLN A 133 -7.12 -20.11 -4.05
CA GLN A 133 -5.73 -19.70 -4.28
C GLN A 133 -5.00 -19.30 -2.98
N GLN A 134 -5.71 -19.26 -1.84
CA GLN A 134 -5.17 -18.87 -0.54
C GLN A 134 -4.52 -17.48 -0.59
N VAL A 135 -5.21 -16.51 -1.21
CA VAL A 135 -4.77 -15.11 -1.19
C VAL A 135 -4.88 -14.55 0.24
N ASP A 136 -4.06 -13.55 0.54
CA ASP A 136 -3.98 -12.98 1.89
C ASP A 136 -5.06 -11.93 2.16
N PHE A 137 -5.58 -11.33 1.08
CA PHE A 137 -6.66 -10.33 1.12
C PHE A 137 -7.30 -10.22 -0.28
N VAL A 138 -8.41 -9.51 -0.38
CA VAL A 138 -9.11 -9.22 -1.63
C VAL A 138 -8.87 -7.76 -2.01
N LYS A 139 -8.31 -7.50 -3.18
CA LYS A 139 -8.20 -6.15 -3.76
C LYS A 139 -9.40 -5.89 -4.66
N ILE A 140 -10.04 -4.72 -4.46
CA ILE A 140 -11.20 -4.28 -5.25
C ILE A 140 -10.91 -2.90 -5.82
N THR A 141 -11.14 -2.71 -7.13
CA THR A 141 -11.00 -1.43 -7.81
C THR A 141 -12.34 -0.97 -8.37
N GLU A 142 -12.46 0.32 -8.69
CA GLU A 142 -13.75 1.01 -8.84
C GLU A 142 -14.02 1.53 -10.25
N ASN A 143 -13.08 1.36 -11.20
CA ASN A 143 -13.15 2.09 -12.49
C ASN A 143 -14.40 1.74 -13.30
N THR A 144 -14.79 0.47 -13.33
CA THR A 144 -15.97 -0.01 -14.06
C THR A 144 -16.91 -0.85 -13.18
N LEU A 145 -16.53 -1.11 -11.92
CA LEU A 145 -17.33 -1.87 -10.98
C LEU A 145 -18.50 -1.01 -10.47
N LYS A 146 -19.71 -1.52 -10.62
CA LYS A 146 -20.90 -0.84 -10.12
C LYS A 146 -20.87 -0.73 -8.59
N PRO A 147 -21.30 0.40 -8.01
CA PRO A 147 -21.29 0.63 -6.56
C PRO A 147 -21.99 -0.48 -5.76
N GLU A 148 -23.13 -0.98 -6.23
CA GLU A 148 -23.87 -2.05 -5.57
C GLU A 148 -23.08 -3.38 -5.55
N LEU A 149 -22.32 -3.68 -6.62
CA LEU A 149 -21.47 -4.87 -6.68
C LEU A 149 -20.20 -4.70 -5.84
N TYR A 150 -19.71 -3.47 -5.72
CA TYR A 150 -18.60 -3.18 -4.82
C TYR A 150 -18.99 -3.46 -3.36
N LEU A 151 -20.14 -2.93 -2.91
CA LEU A 151 -20.68 -3.19 -1.57
C LEU A 151 -20.97 -4.69 -1.34
N GLU A 152 -21.50 -5.36 -2.36
CA GLU A 152 -21.75 -6.81 -2.32
C GLU A 152 -20.45 -7.60 -2.18
N ALA A 153 -19.37 -7.21 -2.89
CA ALA A 153 -18.07 -7.85 -2.77
C ALA A 153 -17.49 -7.69 -1.35
N LEU A 154 -17.61 -6.50 -0.74
CA LEU A 154 -17.19 -6.27 0.65
C LEU A 154 -17.99 -7.13 1.62
N ARG A 155 -19.31 -7.18 1.48
CA ARG A 155 -20.19 -7.99 2.32
C ARG A 155 -19.83 -9.47 2.24
N GLN A 156 -19.70 -10.02 1.05
CA GLN A 156 -19.36 -11.41 0.83
C GLN A 156 -17.94 -11.76 1.31
N ALA A 157 -16.97 -10.88 1.12
CA ALA A 157 -15.60 -11.06 1.62
C ALA A 157 -15.60 -11.12 3.16
N ARG A 158 -16.33 -10.22 3.82
CA ARG A 158 -16.48 -10.22 5.30
C ARG A 158 -17.11 -11.51 5.82
N GLU A 159 -18.14 -12.03 5.15
CA GLU A 159 -18.80 -13.30 5.53
C GLU A 159 -17.86 -14.50 5.44
N ARG A 160 -16.86 -14.44 4.53
CA ARG A 160 -15.81 -15.45 4.38
C ARG A 160 -14.61 -15.22 5.31
N GLY A 161 -14.62 -14.16 6.13
CA GLY A 161 -13.48 -13.77 6.95
C GLY A 161 -12.27 -13.28 6.15
N MET A 162 -12.46 -12.88 4.88
CA MET A 162 -11.41 -12.34 4.03
C MET A 162 -11.23 -10.84 4.29
N ARG A 163 -10.00 -10.40 4.45
CA ARG A 163 -9.66 -8.98 4.52
C ARG A 163 -9.82 -8.33 3.16
N THR A 164 -10.17 -7.05 3.16
CA THR A 164 -10.38 -6.29 1.92
C THR A 164 -9.48 -5.07 1.87
N SER A 165 -9.11 -4.70 0.66
CA SER A 165 -8.30 -3.54 0.32
C SER A 165 -8.88 -2.92 -0.95
N GLY A 166 -8.98 -1.61 -1.04
CA GLY A 166 -9.54 -1.03 -2.25
C GLY A 166 -9.52 0.49 -2.32
N HIS A 167 -9.98 0.97 -3.46
CA HIS A 167 -10.25 2.37 -3.71
C HIS A 167 -11.68 2.72 -3.29
N ILE A 168 -12.00 4.00 -3.14
CA ILE A 168 -13.37 4.43 -2.84
C ILE A 168 -14.04 4.87 -4.14
N PRO A 169 -15.10 4.16 -4.60
CA PRO A 169 -15.91 4.62 -5.74
C PRO A 169 -16.44 6.03 -5.51
N VAL A 170 -16.42 6.85 -6.57
CA VAL A 170 -16.90 8.24 -6.47
C VAL A 170 -18.41 8.34 -6.21
N GLN A 171 -19.14 7.27 -6.42
CA GLN A 171 -20.59 7.14 -6.18
C GLN A 171 -20.93 6.64 -4.76
N LEU A 172 -19.94 6.42 -3.90
CA LEU A 172 -20.13 5.98 -2.52
C LEU A 172 -19.45 6.94 -1.55
N THR A 173 -20.05 7.13 -0.39
CA THR A 173 -19.43 7.91 0.70
C THR A 173 -18.44 7.09 1.49
N LEU A 174 -17.57 7.77 2.23
CA LEU A 174 -16.62 7.12 3.13
C LEU A 174 -17.32 6.24 4.18
N GLU A 175 -18.44 6.74 4.74
CA GLU A 175 -19.21 6.01 5.76
C GLU A 175 -19.79 4.71 5.17
N GLN A 176 -20.36 4.75 3.96
CA GLN A 176 -20.89 3.54 3.29
C GLN A 176 -19.81 2.47 3.11
N MET A 177 -18.60 2.88 2.73
CA MET A 177 -17.49 1.96 2.53
C MET A 177 -16.99 1.33 3.84
N ALA A 178 -16.86 2.15 4.89
CA ALA A 178 -16.45 1.68 6.21
C ALA A 178 -17.48 0.73 6.83
N ASP A 179 -18.78 1.04 6.71
CA ASP A 179 -19.87 0.18 7.19
C ASP A 179 -19.96 -1.15 6.43
N ALA A 180 -19.67 -1.13 5.13
CA ALA A 180 -19.59 -2.35 4.33
C ALA A 180 -18.39 -3.25 4.72
N GLY A 181 -17.41 -2.71 5.46
CA GLY A 181 -16.28 -3.46 5.99
C GLY A 181 -15.02 -3.39 5.12
N LEU A 182 -14.79 -2.27 4.42
CA LEU A 182 -13.51 -2.06 3.74
C LEU A 182 -12.37 -2.02 4.76
N GLY A 183 -11.41 -2.92 4.63
CA GLY A 183 -10.32 -3.10 5.59
C GLY A 183 -9.22 -2.05 5.45
N THR A 184 -8.74 -1.79 4.21
CA THR A 184 -7.81 -0.69 3.91
C THR A 184 -8.29 0.14 2.74
N ILE A 185 -8.17 1.45 2.88
CA ILE A 185 -8.29 2.41 1.79
C ILE A 185 -6.90 2.61 1.20
N GLU A 186 -6.75 2.38 -0.08
CA GLU A 186 -5.50 2.62 -0.79
C GLU A 186 -5.55 4.04 -1.39
N HIS A 187 -4.42 4.77 -1.27
CA HIS A 187 -4.24 6.15 -1.68
C HIS A 187 -5.04 7.19 -0.87
N GLN A 188 -4.31 8.01 -0.13
CA GLN A 188 -4.89 9.01 0.78
C GLN A 188 -5.77 10.05 0.07
N SER A 189 -5.54 10.30 -1.22
CA SER A 189 -6.33 11.25 -2.00
C SER A 189 -7.82 10.89 -2.08
N TYR A 190 -8.20 9.62 -1.94
CA TYR A 190 -9.61 9.22 -1.89
C TYR A 190 -10.36 9.77 -0.67
N LEU A 191 -9.64 10.10 0.42
CA LEU A 191 -10.23 10.67 1.63
C LEU A 191 -10.64 12.13 1.48
N LEU A 192 -10.13 12.85 0.47
CA LEU A 192 -10.38 14.29 0.29
C LEU A 192 -11.88 14.60 0.16
N ARG A 193 -12.67 13.69 -0.47
CA ARG A 193 -14.12 13.91 -0.59
C ARG A 193 -14.86 13.87 0.75
N ALA A 194 -14.36 13.09 1.70
CA ALA A 194 -14.95 13.01 3.04
C ALA A 194 -14.54 14.18 3.97
N THR A 195 -13.74 15.12 3.48
CA THR A 195 -13.30 16.27 4.25
C THR A 195 -14.20 17.52 4.07
N THR A 196 -15.31 17.38 3.38
CA THR A 196 -16.28 18.44 3.16
C THR A 196 -17.67 18.03 3.68
N PRO A 197 -18.45 18.95 4.28
CA PRO A 197 -19.83 18.67 4.68
C PRO A 197 -20.75 18.37 3.48
N ARG A 198 -20.25 18.55 2.25
CA ARG A 198 -20.98 18.31 1.00
C ARG A 198 -20.73 16.91 0.41
N GLU A 199 -20.03 16.00 1.10
CA GLU A 199 -19.67 14.68 0.54
C GLU A 199 -20.89 13.97 -0.07
N GLN A 200 -22.01 13.89 0.67
CA GLN A 200 -23.23 13.23 0.19
C GLN A 200 -23.79 13.91 -1.06
N GLU A 201 -23.91 15.24 -1.06
CA GLU A 201 -24.41 16.01 -2.22
C GLU A 201 -23.55 15.75 -3.46
N LEU A 202 -22.21 15.81 -3.31
CA LEU A 202 -21.28 15.60 -4.42
C LEU A 202 -21.34 14.16 -4.94
N THR A 203 -21.43 13.19 -4.03
CA THR A 203 -21.57 11.77 -4.34
C THR A 203 -22.87 11.51 -5.14
N ASP A 204 -23.99 12.08 -4.69
CA ASP A 204 -25.28 11.94 -5.37
C ASP A 204 -25.27 12.54 -6.79
N LYS A 205 -24.64 13.71 -6.98
CA LYS A 205 -24.48 14.34 -8.30
C LYS A 205 -23.64 13.47 -9.25
N VAL A 206 -22.56 12.85 -8.74
CA VAL A 206 -21.74 11.95 -9.55
C VAL A 206 -22.52 10.67 -9.89
N ALA A 207 -23.24 10.10 -8.94
CA ALA A 207 -24.07 8.92 -9.15
C ALA A 207 -25.20 9.19 -10.18
N ALA A 208 -25.77 10.39 -10.16
CA ALA A 208 -26.78 10.84 -11.12
C ALA A 208 -26.20 11.23 -12.51
N GLY A 209 -24.87 11.23 -12.68
CA GLY A 209 -24.20 11.64 -13.92
C GLY A 209 -24.27 13.13 -14.23
N THR A 210 -24.63 13.98 -13.25
CA THR A 210 -24.73 15.45 -13.39
C THR A 210 -23.44 16.17 -13.03
N MET A 211 -22.44 15.42 -12.51
CA MET A 211 -21.11 15.90 -12.15
C MET A 211 -20.07 14.81 -12.42
N THR A 212 -18.89 15.18 -12.85
CA THR A 212 -17.75 14.26 -12.98
C THR A 212 -17.01 14.09 -11.65
N GLY A 213 -16.30 12.96 -11.48
CA GLY A 213 -15.45 12.76 -10.29
C GLY A 213 -14.36 13.83 -10.15
N LYS A 214 -13.85 14.40 -11.25
CA LYS A 214 -12.87 15.50 -11.21
C LYS A 214 -13.47 16.80 -10.67
N GLU A 215 -14.69 17.12 -11.07
CA GLU A 215 -15.42 18.27 -10.56
C GLU A 215 -15.76 18.11 -9.09
N ALA A 216 -16.22 16.92 -8.68
CA ALA A 216 -16.50 16.61 -7.28
C ALA A 216 -15.23 16.75 -6.42
N MET A 217 -14.08 16.27 -6.90
CA MET A 217 -12.81 16.43 -6.20
C MET A 217 -12.42 17.91 -6.07
N ARG A 218 -12.56 18.71 -7.12
CA ARG A 218 -12.29 20.16 -7.09
C ARG A 218 -13.18 20.89 -6.08
N GLU A 219 -14.47 20.59 -6.08
CA GLU A 219 -15.40 21.19 -5.11
C GLU A 219 -15.12 20.74 -3.68
N SER A 220 -14.68 19.49 -3.48
CA SER A 220 -14.27 19.00 -2.15
C SER A 220 -13.05 19.75 -1.62
N LEU A 221 -12.05 19.99 -2.47
CA LEU A 221 -10.87 20.79 -2.09
C LEU A 221 -11.23 22.22 -1.71
N GLN A 222 -12.15 22.85 -2.45
CA GLN A 222 -12.59 24.22 -2.20
C GLN A 222 -13.46 24.37 -0.94
N SER A 223 -14.15 23.31 -0.55
CA SER A 223 -15.05 23.28 0.60
C SER A 223 -14.51 22.42 1.77
N TYR A 224 -13.19 22.29 1.84
CA TYR A 224 -12.51 21.60 2.95
C TYR A 224 -12.92 22.16 4.30
N ASP A 225 -13.26 21.28 5.23
CA ASP A 225 -13.65 21.61 6.59
C ASP A 225 -12.97 20.63 7.58
N GLU A 226 -12.04 21.11 8.40
CA GLU A 226 -11.29 20.26 9.31
C GLU A 226 -12.17 19.54 10.35
N PRO A 227 -13.19 20.18 10.97
CA PRO A 227 -14.12 19.47 11.84
C PRO A 227 -14.80 18.29 11.16
N THR A 228 -15.23 18.42 9.90
CA THR A 228 -15.81 17.34 9.11
C THR A 228 -14.79 16.24 8.85
N ALA A 229 -13.56 16.58 8.46
CA ALA A 229 -12.48 15.60 8.28
C ALA A 229 -12.21 14.80 9.57
N ARG A 230 -12.13 15.47 10.72
CA ARG A 230 -11.94 14.82 12.02
C ARG A 230 -13.07 13.85 12.35
N LYS A 231 -14.33 14.23 12.12
CA LYS A 231 -15.48 13.36 12.31
C LYS A 231 -15.42 12.12 11.40
N ALA A 232 -15.15 12.33 10.13
CA ALA A 232 -15.02 11.25 9.14
C ALA A 232 -13.90 10.26 9.51
N PHE A 233 -12.74 10.75 9.96
CA PHE A 233 -11.62 9.90 10.34
C PHE A 233 -11.84 9.18 11.68
N SER A 234 -12.50 9.81 12.64
CA SER A 234 -12.97 9.11 13.85
C SER A 234 -13.93 7.96 13.51
N TYR A 235 -14.77 8.17 12.50
CA TYR A 235 -15.68 7.14 12.01
C TYR A 235 -14.92 5.93 11.41
N LEU A 236 -13.89 6.18 10.59
CA LEU A 236 -13.01 5.13 10.06
C LEU A 236 -12.32 4.36 11.19
N ALA A 237 -11.72 5.07 12.14
CA ALA A 237 -11.01 4.47 13.26
C ALA A 237 -11.93 3.56 14.09
N ALA A 238 -13.17 3.98 14.36
CA ALA A 238 -14.16 3.20 15.10
C ALA A 238 -14.55 1.90 14.37
N ARG A 239 -14.39 1.83 13.05
CA ARG A 239 -14.67 0.62 12.25
C ARG A 239 -13.43 -0.21 11.95
N GLY A 240 -12.26 0.27 12.37
CA GLY A 240 -10.99 -0.40 12.13
C GLY A 240 -10.51 -0.34 10.67
N THR A 241 -11.08 0.54 9.85
CA THR A 241 -10.59 0.79 8.49
C THR A 241 -9.28 1.55 8.55
N ALA A 242 -8.23 0.98 7.95
CA ALA A 242 -6.90 1.58 7.87
C ALA A 242 -6.70 2.33 6.55
N ILE A 243 -5.62 3.12 6.47
CA ILE A 243 -5.21 3.84 5.26
C ILE A 243 -3.80 3.42 4.84
N VAL A 244 -3.58 3.21 3.55
CA VAL A 244 -2.26 3.14 2.92
C VAL A 244 -2.09 4.39 2.06
N PRO A 245 -1.35 5.42 2.53
CA PRO A 245 -1.36 6.75 1.92
C PRO A 245 -0.78 6.82 0.51
N THR A 246 0.33 6.13 0.22
CA THR A 246 1.09 6.20 -1.04
C THR A 246 1.37 7.65 -1.46
N LEU A 247 1.85 8.45 -0.50
CA LEU A 247 2.09 9.87 -0.73
C LEU A 247 3.25 10.13 -1.67
N TRP A 248 4.29 9.26 -1.64
CA TRP A 248 5.46 9.46 -2.48
C TRP A 248 5.10 9.38 -3.97
N GLY A 249 4.44 8.30 -4.43
CA GLY A 249 3.99 8.20 -5.81
C GLY A 249 3.02 9.31 -6.23
N SER A 250 2.17 9.74 -5.28
CA SER A 250 1.28 10.90 -5.48
C SER A 250 2.06 12.21 -5.64
N ARG A 251 3.13 12.42 -4.85
CA ARG A 251 4.03 13.57 -4.95
C ARG A 251 4.78 13.58 -6.28
N VAL A 252 5.40 12.47 -6.65
CA VAL A 252 6.09 12.34 -7.94
C VAL A 252 5.14 12.74 -9.09
N THR A 253 3.94 12.15 -9.11
CA THR A 253 2.95 12.47 -10.15
C THR A 253 2.52 13.93 -10.12
N ALA A 254 2.36 14.52 -8.93
CA ALA A 254 1.94 15.91 -8.78
C ALA A 254 2.96 16.88 -9.39
N TYR A 255 4.25 16.61 -9.24
CA TYR A 255 5.34 17.52 -9.59
C TYR A 255 6.13 17.15 -10.86
N LEU A 256 5.61 16.24 -11.72
CA LEU A 256 6.20 15.92 -13.03
C LEU A 256 6.41 17.14 -13.96
N ASP A 257 5.76 18.27 -13.67
CA ASP A 257 5.95 19.54 -14.38
C ASP A 257 7.19 20.32 -13.91
N ARG A 258 7.81 19.94 -12.79
CA ARG A 258 8.93 20.67 -12.17
C ARG A 258 10.18 19.83 -11.96
N GLU A 259 10.03 18.51 -11.85
CA GLU A 259 11.10 17.58 -11.52
C GLU A 259 11.46 16.72 -12.73
N ASP A 260 12.74 16.72 -13.10
CA ASP A 260 13.29 15.88 -14.18
C ASP A 260 13.87 14.60 -13.59
N HIS A 261 13.23 13.49 -13.88
CA HIS A 261 13.61 12.16 -13.41
C HIS A 261 14.45 11.37 -14.44
N THR A 262 14.83 11.96 -15.58
CA THR A 262 15.52 11.24 -16.65
C THR A 262 16.92 10.76 -16.28
N HIS A 263 17.50 11.33 -15.23
CA HIS A 263 18.84 11.01 -14.73
C HIS A 263 18.85 10.46 -13.29
N ASP A 264 17.71 10.03 -12.76
CA ASP A 264 17.63 9.48 -11.42
C ASP A 264 18.54 8.25 -11.27
N PRO A 265 19.40 8.20 -10.23
CA PRO A 265 20.32 7.08 -10.03
C PRO A 265 19.63 5.72 -9.93
N ALA A 266 18.41 5.69 -9.40
CA ALA A 266 17.63 4.46 -9.25
C ALA A 266 17.27 3.79 -10.58
N LEU A 267 17.20 4.54 -11.67
CA LEU A 267 16.90 4.01 -13.01
C LEU A 267 17.87 2.90 -13.43
N GLN A 268 19.12 2.89 -12.99
CA GLN A 268 20.08 1.84 -13.33
C GLN A 268 19.63 0.44 -12.87
N TYR A 269 18.77 0.35 -11.86
CA TYR A 269 18.27 -0.90 -11.31
C TYR A 269 16.93 -1.33 -11.89
N ILE A 270 16.30 -0.50 -12.70
CA ILE A 270 15.01 -0.77 -13.34
C ILE A 270 15.24 -1.24 -14.77
N GLY A 271 14.66 -2.37 -15.14
CA GLY A 271 14.76 -2.93 -16.50
C GLY A 271 14.17 -2.01 -17.56
N LYS A 272 14.65 -2.13 -18.80
CA LYS A 272 14.23 -1.24 -19.90
C LYS A 272 12.74 -1.30 -20.21
N GLY A 273 12.16 -2.50 -20.12
CA GLY A 273 10.73 -2.71 -20.34
C GLY A 273 9.89 -2.06 -19.26
N LEU A 274 10.27 -2.21 -17.99
CA LEU A 274 9.60 -1.56 -16.87
C LEU A 274 9.71 -0.02 -16.97
N ARG A 275 10.90 0.51 -17.32
CA ARG A 275 11.07 1.96 -17.56
C ARG A 275 10.13 2.48 -18.65
N ALA A 276 9.97 1.73 -19.74
CA ALA A 276 9.06 2.13 -20.81
C ALA A 276 7.60 2.26 -20.35
N THR A 277 7.22 1.54 -19.29
CA THR A 277 5.86 1.68 -18.71
C THR A 277 5.65 3.02 -18.01
N TYR A 278 6.74 3.70 -17.59
CA TYR A 278 6.67 5.01 -16.92
C TYR A 278 6.18 6.12 -17.85
N ASP A 279 6.38 5.97 -19.16
CA ASP A 279 5.93 6.94 -20.16
C ASP A 279 4.43 7.21 -20.07
N TRP A 280 3.64 6.25 -19.61
CA TRP A 280 2.20 6.38 -19.51
C TRP A 280 1.76 7.57 -18.63
N ARG A 281 2.32 7.71 -17.42
CA ARG A 281 2.01 8.84 -16.52
C ARG A 281 2.64 10.13 -17.00
N VAL A 282 3.87 10.08 -17.48
CA VAL A 282 4.58 11.25 -18.00
C VAL A 282 3.83 11.87 -19.18
N GLN A 283 3.44 11.08 -20.18
CA GLN A 283 2.70 11.55 -21.35
C GLN A 283 1.29 12.04 -20.98
N ARG A 284 0.67 11.46 -19.97
CA ARG A 284 -0.62 11.93 -19.47
C ARG A 284 -0.48 13.29 -18.77
N ALA A 285 0.52 13.44 -17.90
CA ALA A 285 0.78 14.69 -17.19
C ALA A 285 1.20 15.82 -18.14
N ALA A 286 1.94 15.50 -19.20
CA ALA A 286 2.38 16.47 -20.23
C ALA A 286 1.22 17.10 -21.02
N LYS A 287 0.01 16.52 -20.95
CA LYS A 287 -1.19 17.07 -21.61
C LYS A 287 -1.95 18.06 -20.72
N ASP A 288 -1.57 18.19 -19.45
CA ASP A 288 -2.25 19.04 -18.50
C ASP A 288 -1.92 20.51 -18.73
N GLY A 289 -2.93 21.36 -18.81
CA GLY A 289 -2.76 22.82 -18.80
C GLY A 289 -2.53 23.35 -17.37
N PRO A 290 -2.24 24.66 -17.23
CA PRO A 290 -1.89 25.28 -15.94
C PRO A 290 -2.91 25.02 -14.82
N GLU A 291 -4.21 25.02 -15.13
CA GLU A 291 -5.26 24.76 -14.14
C GLU A 291 -5.21 23.32 -13.62
N ALA A 292 -5.00 22.32 -14.51
CA ALA A 292 -4.92 20.92 -14.11
C ALA A 292 -3.64 20.64 -13.30
N ILE A 293 -2.53 21.29 -13.64
CA ILE A 293 -1.27 21.23 -12.88
C ILE A 293 -1.50 21.80 -11.47
N ALA A 294 -2.09 23.00 -11.37
CA ALA A 294 -2.38 23.61 -10.08
C ALA A 294 -3.31 22.75 -9.23
N GLN A 295 -4.30 22.10 -9.84
CA GLN A 295 -5.20 21.17 -9.15
C GLN A 295 -4.46 19.93 -8.64
N ARG A 296 -3.52 19.34 -9.41
CA ARG A 296 -2.70 18.22 -8.97
C ARG A 296 -1.86 18.58 -7.73
N HIS A 297 -1.19 19.75 -7.78
CA HIS A 297 -0.41 20.23 -6.63
C HIS A 297 -1.30 20.42 -5.41
N ALA A 298 -2.44 21.12 -5.57
CA ALA A 298 -3.36 21.36 -4.46
C ALA A 298 -3.93 20.05 -3.87
N GLN A 299 -4.23 19.07 -4.73
CA GLN A 299 -4.73 17.76 -4.30
C GLN A 299 -3.67 17.01 -3.48
N PHE A 300 -2.41 16.97 -3.93
CA PHE A 300 -1.32 16.36 -3.19
C PHE A 300 -1.11 17.07 -1.84
N GLU A 301 -0.94 18.40 -1.85
CA GLU A 301 -0.67 19.18 -0.64
C GLU A 301 -1.79 19.07 0.41
N GLN A 302 -3.04 19.12 -0.04
CA GLN A 302 -4.17 18.96 0.88
C GLN A 302 -4.25 17.52 1.39
N SER A 303 -4.00 16.53 0.54
CA SER A 303 -3.97 15.12 0.94
C SER A 303 -2.90 14.89 2.01
N ALA A 304 -1.67 15.33 1.78
CA ALA A 304 -0.57 15.13 2.73
C ALA A 304 -0.84 15.75 4.10
N LYS A 305 -1.52 16.92 4.15
CA LYS A 305 -1.93 17.58 5.39
C LYS A 305 -2.96 16.80 6.22
N LEU A 306 -3.65 15.83 5.64
CA LEU A 306 -4.58 14.96 6.38
C LEU A 306 -3.87 13.96 7.27
N LEU A 307 -2.60 13.65 7.01
CA LEU A 307 -1.86 12.59 7.69
C LEU A 307 -1.83 12.74 9.23
N PRO A 308 -1.46 13.90 9.80
CA PRO A 308 -1.50 14.08 11.26
C PRO A 308 -2.93 14.04 11.82
N ILE A 309 -3.93 14.47 11.05
CA ILE A 309 -5.33 14.41 11.49
C ILE A 309 -5.80 12.95 11.58
N LEU A 310 -5.48 12.12 10.58
CA LEU A 310 -5.73 10.68 10.59
C LEU A 310 -5.11 10.02 11.84
N GLN A 311 -3.83 10.31 12.10
CA GLN A 311 -3.12 9.79 13.27
C GLN A 311 -3.77 10.22 14.59
N GLN A 312 -4.17 11.50 14.72
CA GLN A 312 -4.83 12.04 15.91
C GLN A 312 -6.22 11.43 16.15
N GLN A 313 -6.94 11.05 15.08
CA GLN A 313 -8.23 10.38 15.16
C GLN A 313 -8.11 8.87 15.36
N GLY A 314 -6.89 8.32 15.43
CA GLY A 314 -6.66 6.90 15.71
C GLY A 314 -6.79 6.00 14.48
N VAL A 315 -6.81 6.54 13.27
CA VAL A 315 -6.79 5.74 12.04
C VAL A 315 -5.42 5.05 11.91
N SER A 316 -5.42 3.76 11.66
CA SER A 316 -4.18 3.01 11.44
C SER A 316 -3.58 3.39 10.08
N ILE A 317 -2.41 4.03 10.10
CA ILE A 317 -1.64 4.39 8.90
C ILE A 317 -0.68 3.23 8.63
N ILE A 318 -0.69 2.69 7.42
CA ILE A 318 0.17 1.57 7.00
C ILE A 318 1.04 2.06 5.85
N ALA A 319 2.36 1.93 5.95
CA ALA A 319 3.26 2.37 4.91
C ALA A 319 3.17 1.48 3.66
N GLY A 320 3.10 2.11 2.50
CA GLY A 320 3.08 1.47 1.19
C GLY A 320 3.27 2.50 0.10
N THR A 321 3.88 2.11 -1.01
CA THR A 321 4.42 3.04 -2.00
C THR A 321 3.58 3.20 -3.25
N ASP A 322 2.93 2.14 -3.71
CA ASP A 322 2.37 1.96 -5.05
C ASP A 322 3.44 1.69 -6.12
N ALA A 323 4.69 1.37 -5.69
CA ALA A 323 5.81 1.13 -6.59
C ALA A 323 5.56 -0.07 -7.53
N GLY A 324 6.01 0.06 -8.77
CA GLY A 324 5.90 -1.00 -9.77
C GLY A 324 5.72 -0.46 -11.20
N PHE A 325 5.23 -1.33 -12.08
CA PHE A 325 4.95 -0.96 -13.47
C PHE A 325 3.90 0.15 -13.55
N LEU A 326 3.99 1.01 -14.56
CA LEU A 326 3.14 2.19 -14.78
C LEU A 326 3.26 3.31 -13.73
N ASN A 327 3.88 3.06 -12.57
CA ASN A 327 4.06 4.06 -11.52
C ASN A 327 5.40 4.77 -11.70
N SER A 328 5.38 5.80 -12.56
CA SER A 328 6.57 6.52 -13.03
C SER A 328 7.41 7.04 -11.88
N PHE A 329 8.69 6.63 -11.83
CA PHE A 329 9.72 7.09 -10.89
C PHE A 329 9.42 6.81 -9.41
N ASP A 330 8.47 5.92 -9.13
CA ASP A 330 8.20 5.36 -7.82
C ASP A 330 9.00 4.06 -7.70
N TYR A 331 10.27 4.20 -7.29
CA TYR A 331 11.25 3.13 -7.40
C TYR A 331 11.10 2.07 -6.30
N PRO A 332 10.94 0.78 -6.67
CA PRO A 332 10.89 -0.31 -5.71
C PRO A 332 12.07 -0.29 -4.73
N GLY A 333 11.76 -0.35 -3.45
CA GLY A 333 12.75 -0.26 -2.37
C GLY A 333 12.96 1.17 -1.88
N GLN A 334 13.53 2.06 -2.70
CA GLN A 334 13.82 3.44 -2.32
C GLN A 334 12.53 4.19 -1.91
N ALA A 335 11.46 4.04 -2.67
CA ALA A 335 10.23 4.77 -2.47
C ALA A 335 9.63 4.62 -1.06
N LEU A 336 9.86 3.49 -0.38
CA LEU A 336 9.38 3.32 1.00
C LEU A 336 10.11 4.24 1.98
N HIS A 337 11.40 4.47 1.79
CA HIS A 337 12.17 5.42 2.61
C HIS A 337 11.67 6.85 2.38
N ASP A 338 11.41 7.20 1.12
CA ASP A 338 10.86 8.50 0.74
C ASP A 338 9.44 8.68 1.31
N GLU A 339 8.60 7.65 1.25
CA GLU A 339 7.24 7.63 1.84
C GLU A 339 7.28 7.86 3.36
N ILE A 340 8.13 7.13 4.09
CA ILE A 340 8.30 7.30 5.53
C ILE A 340 8.86 8.69 5.87
N GLY A 341 9.78 9.19 5.04
CA GLY A 341 10.32 10.55 5.15
C GLY A 341 9.22 11.62 5.02
N LEU A 342 8.32 11.46 4.05
CA LEU A 342 7.15 12.33 3.90
C LEU A 342 6.23 12.27 5.13
N TYR A 343 6.05 11.10 5.74
CA TYR A 343 5.22 11.01 6.95
C TYR A 343 5.76 11.90 8.07
N VAL A 344 7.07 11.89 8.27
CA VAL A 344 7.72 12.77 9.26
C VAL A 344 7.62 14.23 8.84
N GLN A 345 7.86 14.54 7.57
CA GLN A 345 7.76 15.90 7.04
C GLN A 345 6.36 16.50 7.24
N TYR A 346 5.31 15.68 7.10
CA TYR A 346 3.92 16.10 7.27
C TYR A 346 3.37 15.87 8.68
N GLY A 347 4.24 15.65 9.68
CA GLY A 347 3.91 15.81 11.10
C GLY A 347 3.71 14.53 11.91
N LEU A 348 4.03 13.34 11.38
CA LEU A 348 4.17 12.16 12.21
C LEU A 348 5.53 12.19 12.94
N THR A 349 5.58 11.65 14.15
CA THR A 349 6.87 11.41 14.80
C THR A 349 7.63 10.28 14.09
N PRO A 350 8.98 10.22 14.17
CA PRO A 350 9.76 9.10 13.62
C PRO A 350 9.26 7.74 14.11
N GLN A 351 8.84 7.64 15.37
CA GLN A 351 8.25 6.41 15.91
C GLN A 351 6.95 6.02 15.21
N GLN A 352 6.04 6.97 14.97
CA GLN A 352 4.77 6.71 14.27
C GLN A 352 5.01 6.31 12.81
N ALA A 353 5.94 6.97 12.14
CA ALA A 353 6.34 6.66 10.77
C ALA A 353 6.93 5.24 10.68
N LEU A 354 7.84 4.85 11.58
CA LEU A 354 8.36 3.49 11.62
C LEU A 354 7.29 2.45 12.01
N GLN A 355 6.37 2.76 12.92
CA GLN A 355 5.27 1.86 13.26
C GLN A 355 4.40 1.54 12.05
N SER A 356 4.19 2.50 11.14
CA SER A 356 3.43 2.27 9.90
C SER A 356 4.09 1.22 8.99
N ALA A 357 5.43 1.17 8.95
CA ALA A 357 6.20 0.29 8.09
C ALA A 357 6.65 -1.03 8.78
N VAL A 358 6.43 -1.19 10.09
CA VAL A 358 6.92 -2.36 10.84
C VAL A 358 5.80 -3.12 11.53
N ILE A 359 4.81 -2.40 12.08
CA ILE A 359 3.79 -2.99 12.98
C ILE A 359 2.41 -3.03 12.32
N ASN A 360 2.01 -1.94 11.64
CA ASN A 360 0.63 -1.79 11.20
C ASN A 360 0.25 -2.71 10.03
N GLY A 361 1.20 -3.02 9.12
CA GLY A 361 1.02 -4.02 8.06
C GLY A 361 0.77 -5.43 8.63
N PRO A 362 1.66 -5.97 9.48
CA PRO A 362 1.43 -7.23 10.18
C PRO A 362 0.12 -7.25 10.97
N ARG A 363 -0.24 -6.14 11.64
CA ARG A 363 -1.51 -6.03 12.38
C ARG A 363 -2.71 -6.18 11.46
N PHE A 364 -2.71 -5.47 10.33
CA PHE A 364 -3.77 -5.58 9.33
C PHE A 364 -3.94 -7.02 8.81
N LEU A 365 -2.84 -7.70 8.52
CA LEU A 365 -2.86 -9.08 8.02
C LEU A 365 -3.05 -10.14 9.12
N GLY A 366 -3.12 -9.74 10.41
CA GLY A 366 -3.24 -10.68 11.55
C GLY A 366 -1.99 -11.52 11.75
N LYS A 367 -0.81 -10.93 11.53
CA LYS A 367 0.51 -11.60 11.57
C LYS A 367 1.42 -11.06 12.68
N LEU A 368 0.87 -10.37 13.66
CA LEU A 368 1.66 -9.84 14.79
C LEU A 368 2.30 -10.92 15.66
N ASP A 369 1.79 -12.13 15.65
CA ASP A 369 2.41 -13.28 16.29
C ASP A 369 3.80 -13.60 15.71
N ARG A 370 3.98 -13.39 14.41
CA ARG A 370 5.21 -13.70 13.66
C ARG A 370 6.10 -12.48 13.39
N TYR A 371 5.56 -11.26 13.24
CA TYR A 371 6.25 -10.06 12.78
C TYR A 371 6.10 -8.88 13.74
N GLY A 372 6.77 -7.76 13.45
CA GLY A 372 6.53 -6.47 14.06
C GLY A 372 7.36 -6.14 15.30
N SER A 373 8.18 -7.07 15.81
CA SER A 373 9.06 -6.82 16.95
C SER A 373 10.26 -7.79 17.01
N VAL A 374 11.32 -7.39 17.69
CA VAL A 374 12.45 -8.26 18.00
C VAL A 374 12.16 -8.96 19.32
N ALA A 375 11.53 -10.15 19.26
CA ALA A 375 11.13 -10.93 20.42
C ALA A 375 11.17 -12.44 20.10
N ALA A 376 11.23 -13.27 21.12
CA ALA A 376 11.17 -14.72 20.95
C ALA A 376 9.92 -15.15 20.20
N GLY A 377 10.05 -16.11 19.28
CA GLY A 377 8.97 -16.61 18.43
C GLY A 377 8.72 -15.80 17.15
N LYS A 378 9.34 -14.62 17.00
CA LYS A 378 9.21 -13.79 15.81
C LYS A 378 10.13 -14.24 14.67
N ALA A 379 9.81 -13.77 13.45
CA ALA A 379 10.67 -13.93 12.29
C ALA A 379 12.03 -13.24 12.50
N ALA A 380 13.08 -13.86 12.01
CA ALA A 380 14.44 -13.32 12.05
C ALA A 380 14.72 -12.34 10.89
N ASP A 381 13.69 -11.67 10.39
CA ASP A 381 13.80 -10.60 9.40
C ASP A 381 14.24 -9.32 10.12
N LEU A 382 15.56 -9.11 10.15
CA LEU A 382 16.19 -8.12 11.02
C LEU A 382 17.05 -7.15 10.20
N LEU A 383 16.99 -5.87 10.60
CA LEU A 383 17.88 -4.83 10.09
C LEU A 383 18.88 -4.42 11.17
N VAL A 384 20.15 -4.28 10.76
CA VAL A 384 21.21 -3.71 11.58
C VAL A 384 21.48 -2.30 11.09
N LEU A 385 21.35 -1.32 11.97
CA LEU A 385 21.44 0.09 11.65
C LEU A 385 22.64 0.73 12.34
N ASP A 386 23.28 1.68 11.68
CA ASP A 386 24.43 2.44 12.20
C ASP A 386 24.01 3.52 13.20
N ALA A 387 22.77 4.00 13.10
CA ALA A 387 22.21 5.07 13.94
C ALA A 387 20.85 4.67 14.51
N ASN A 388 20.41 5.38 15.55
CA ASN A 388 19.09 5.20 16.12
C ASN A 388 18.01 5.68 15.13
N PRO A 389 17.11 4.82 14.64
CA PRO A 389 16.12 5.22 13.66
C PRO A 389 14.98 6.11 14.22
N LEU A 390 15.01 6.36 15.54
CA LEU A 390 14.03 7.23 16.23
C LEU A 390 14.55 8.66 16.49
N GLN A 391 15.78 8.95 16.01
CA GLN A 391 16.45 10.25 16.22
C GLN A 391 16.75 10.95 14.91
#